data_8de0dabfd54deab8c03c6b44b3de3d37
#
_entry.id   8de0dabfd54deab8c03c6b44b3de3d37
#
_cell.length_a   1.000
_cell.length_b   1.000
_cell.length_c   1.000
_cell.angle_alpha   90.00
_cell.angle_beta   90.00
_cell.angle_gamma   90.00
#
_symmetry.space_group_name_H-M   'P 1'
#
loop_
_entity.id
_entity.type
_entity.pdbx_description
1 polymer ?
#
loop_
_entity_poly.entity_id
_entity_poly.type
_entity_poly.pdbx_seq_one_letter_code
_entity_poly.pdbx_strand_id
1 'polypeptide(L)'
;ALNLLAESQQMLKPAGKPRILTPHPGEFKRLAKAAGIKHDPVDPKQRVAAATELAKAHHAVVVLKGHQTVIACRTQCYVNETGNPALATAGSGDVLTGVIAALLAQGLDGFEAAALGVHLHGLAADRWVSDNGPVGLIARDLADMLPRSIRHYITAL
;
A
#
# COMPACT_ATOMS: atom_id res chain seq x y z
N ALA A 1 -2.74 -8.64 -11.94
CA ALA A 1 -3.38 -7.43 -12.49
C ALA A 1 -2.34 -6.37 -12.89
N LEU A 2 -1.42 -5.94 -11.98
CA LEU A 2 -0.45 -4.86 -12.27
C LEU A 2 0.54 -5.21 -13.39
N ASN A 3 0.98 -6.45 -13.50
CA ASN A 3 1.86 -6.88 -14.58
C ASN A 3 1.17 -6.78 -15.96
N LEU A 4 -0.09 -7.23 -16.05
CA LEU A 4 -0.87 -7.10 -17.28
C LEU A 4 -1.10 -5.64 -17.66
N LEU A 5 -1.34 -4.75 -16.68
CA LEU A 5 -1.44 -3.32 -16.92
C LEU A 5 -0.13 -2.74 -17.47
N ALA A 6 1.02 -3.14 -16.92
CA ALA A 6 2.32 -2.71 -17.40
C ALA A 6 2.63 -3.24 -18.81
N GLU A 7 2.27 -4.47 -19.11
CA GLU A 7 2.44 -5.10 -20.43
C GLU A 7 1.57 -4.44 -21.50
N SER A 8 0.36 -4.01 -21.14
CA SER A 8 -0.53 -3.32 -22.07
C SER A 8 -0.03 -1.94 -22.47
N GLN A 9 0.94 -1.37 -21.77
CA GLN A 9 1.48 -0.01 -21.95
C GLN A 9 0.39 1.08 -21.98
N GLN A 10 -0.79 0.80 -21.44
CA GLN A 10 -1.91 1.73 -21.44
C GLN A 10 -1.99 2.47 -20.09
N MET A 11 -2.15 3.78 -20.16
CA MET A 11 -2.50 4.57 -18.99
C MET A 11 -3.99 4.43 -18.70
N LEU A 12 -4.33 4.25 -17.42
CA LEU A 12 -5.72 4.20 -17.01
C LEU A 12 -6.37 5.56 -17.22
N LYS A 13 -7.54 5.58 -17.84
CA LYS A 13 -8.33 6.82 -18.02
C LYS A 13 -9.02 7.19 -16.70
N PRO A 14 -9.36 8.47 -16.49
CA PRO A 14 -10.19 8.87 -15.35
C PRO A 14 -11.45 7.98 -15.23
N ALA A 15 -11.83 7.66 -14.01
CA ALA A 15 -13.02 6.85 -13.72
C ALA A 15 -13.85 7.51 -12.62
N GLY A 16 -15.16 7.27 -12.66
CA GLY A 16 -16.09 7.76 -11.64
C GLY A 16 -15.99 7.05 -10.29
N LYS A 17 -15.13 6.03 -10.18
CA LYS A 17 -14.90 5.29 -8.93
C LYS A 17 -13.39 5.26 -8.61
N PRO A 18 -13.00 5.22 -7.32
CA PRO A 18 -11.61 5.17 -6.93
C PRO A 18 -10.92 3.92 -7.48
N ARG A 19 -9.68 4.07 -7.90
CA ARG A 19 -8.76 2.99 -8.24
C ARG A 19 -7.55 3.08 -7.35
N ILE A 20 -7.13 1.95 -6.83
CA ILE A 20 -5.96 1.85 -5.96
C ILE A 20 -5.01 0.82 -6.56
N LEU A 21 -3.78 1.22 -6.80
CA LEU A 21 -2.69 0.38 -7.27
C LEU A 21 -1.74 0.14 -6.12
N THR A 22 -1.42 -1.11 -5.83
CA THR A 22 -0.58 -1.49 -4.68
C THR A 22 0.75 -2.12 -5.11
N PRO A 23 1.58 -1.45 -5.95
CA PRO A 23 2.80 -2.04 -6.46
C PRO A 23 3.87 -2.20 -5.36
N HIS A 24 4.57 -3.34 -5.37
CA HIS A 24 5.90 -3.42 -4.79
C HIS A 24 6.94 -2.78 -5.75
N PRO A 25 8.18 -2.49 -5.33
CA PRO A 25 9.16 -1.78 -6.19
C PRO A 25 9.38 -2.42 -7.56
N GLY A 26 9.36 -3.75 -7.67
CA GLY A 26 9.51 -4.44 -8.95
C GLY A 26 8.31 -4.26 -9.90
N GLU A 27 7.08 -4.27 -9.38
CA GLU A 27 5.86 -3.95 -10.14
C GLU A 27 5.84 -2.48 -10.54
N PHE A 28 6.24 -1.60 -9.60
CA PHE A 28 6.37 -0.18 -9.88
C PHE A 28 7.29 0.08 -11.06
N LYS A 29 8.51 -0.52 -11.10
CA LYS A 29 9.48 -0.33 -12.20
C LYS A 29 8.88 -0.68 -13.56
N ARG A 30 8.04 -1.72 -13.63
CA ARG A 30 7.35 -2.11 -14.87
C ARG A 30 6.30 -1.07 -15.29
N LEU A 31 5.47 -0.61 -14.37
CA LEU A 31 4.48 0.45 -14.62
C LEU A 31 5.14 1.79 -14.97
N ALA A 32 6.20 2.16 -14.25
CA ALA A 32 6.96 3.38 -14.46
C ALA A 32 7.61 3.44 -15.85
N LYS A 33 8.12 2.31 -16.34
CA LYS A 33 8.69 2.21 -17.70
C LYS A 33 7.63 2.57 -18.75
N ALA A 34 6.42 2.04 -18.63
CA ALA A 34 5.32 2.35 -19.55
C ALA A 34 4.88 3.83 -19.47
N ALA A 35 4.97 4.44 -18.28
CA ALA A 35 4.60 5.84 -18.03
C ALA A 35 5.76 6.85 -18.25
N GLY A 36 6.96 6.40 -18.61
CA GLY A 36 8.13 7.26 -18.78
C GLY A 36 8.68 7.85 -17.49
N ILE A 37 8.35 7.28 -16.33
CA ILE A 37 8.79 7.74 -15.00
C ILE A 37 10.19 7.23 -14.71
N LYS A 38 11.09 8.13 -14.30
CA LYS A 38 12.52 7.83 -14.07
C LYS A 38 12.91 7.71 -12.60
N HIS A 39 12.02 8.10 -11.67
CA HIS A 39 12.30 8.03 -10.24
C HIS A 39 12.47 6.59 -9.75
N ASP A 40 13.49 6.37 -8.91
CA ASP A 40 13.74 5.06 -8.30
C ASP A 40 12.75 4.83 -7.13
N PRO A 41 11.93 3.76 -7.18
CA PRO A 41 10.99 3.42 -6.10
C PRO A 41 11.68 2.90 -4.83
N VAL A 42 12.99 2.65 -4.86
CA VAL A 42 13.77 2.15 -3.72
C VAL A 42 14.51 3.28 -3.00
N ASP A 43 14.96 4.31 -3.73
CA ASP A 43 15.66 5.46 -3.15
C ASP A 43 14.70 6.27 -2.24
N PRO A 44 14.94 6.37 -0.93
CA PRO A 44 14.07 7.08 0.01
C PRO A 44 13.77 8.52 -0.41
N LYS A 45 14.72 9.20 -1.05
CA LYS A 45 14.57 10.58 -1.52
C LYS A 45 13.66 10.73 -2.74
N GLN A 46 13.44 9.65 -3.48
CA GLN A 46 12.67 9.66 -4.72
C GLN A 46 11.31 8.97 -4.60
N ARG A 47 11.07 8.17 -3.55
CA ARG A 47 9.85 7.36 -3.40
C ARG A 47 8.56 8.19 -3.47
N VAL A 48 8.53 9.36 -2.82
CA VAL A 48 7.34 10.23 -2.85
C VAL A 48 7.08 10.75 -4.26
N ALA A 49 8.11 11.22 -4.95
CA ALA A 49 7.99 11.68 -6.33
C ALA A 49 7.56 10.53 -7.25
N ALA A 50 8.19 9.36 -7.12
CA ALA A 50 7.86 8.16 -7.86
C ALA A 50 6.37 7.80 -7.73
N ALA A 51 5.87 7.66 -6.50
CA ALA A 51 4.48 7.31 -6.24
C ALA A 51 3.50 8.37 -6.78
N THR A 52 3.83 9.66 -6.60
CA THR A 52 2.99 10.78 -7.05
C THR A 52 2.89 10.84 -8.58
N GLU A 53 3.99 10.65 -9.29
CA GLU A 53 3.97 10.64 -10.76
C GLU A 53 3.17 9.45 -11.30
N LEU A 54 3.32 8.26 -10.71
CA LEU A 54 2.54 7.09 -11.13
C LEU A 54 1.05 7.30 -10.85
N ALA A 55 0.70 7.92 -9.71
CA ALA A 55 -0.68 8.25 -9.35
C ALA A 55 -1.32 9.21 -10.37
N LYS A 56 -0.56 10.22 -10.80
CA LYS A 56 -1.00 11.17 -11.84
C LYS A 56 -1.19 10.49 -13.18
N ALA A 57 -0.23 9.66 -13.61
CA ALA A 57 -0.25 8.98 -14.90
C ALA A 57 -1.44 8.01 -15.03
N HIS A 58 -1.82 7.36 -13.95
CA HIS A 58 -2.91 6.35 -13.96
C HIS A 58 -4.24 6.86 -13.37
N HIS A 59 -4.35 8.12 -12.98
CA HIS A 59 -5.55 8.67 -12.32
C HIS A 59 -6.02 7.76 -11.16
N ALA A 60 -5.09 7.37 -10.30
CA ALA A 60 -5.30 6.39 -9.25
C ALA A 60 -4.66 6.83 -7.93
N VAL A 61 -5.04 6.19 -6.84
CA VAL A 61 -4.23 6.17 -5.62
C VAL A 61 -3.16 5.10 -5.80
N VAL A 62 -1.92 5.42 -5.49
CA VAL A 62 -0.78 4.49 -5.53
C VAL A 62 -0.29 4.22 -4.12
N VAL A 63 -0.20 2.95 -3.77
CA VAL A 63 0.42 2.44 -2.54
C VAL A 63 1.75 1.79 -2.94
N LEU A 64 2.83 2.57 -2.92
CA LEU A 64 4.18 2.06 -3.21
C LEU A 64 4.72 1.32 -1.99
N LYS A 65 4.59 -0.01 -2.01
CA LYS A 65 4.98 -0.89 -0.90
C LYS A 65 6.48 -0.86 -0.63
N GLY A 66 6.87 -1.18 0.60
CA GLY A 66 8.26 -1.27 1.09
C GLY A 66 8.43 -0.57 2.44
N HIS A 67 9.67 -0.45 2.91
CA HIS A 67 9.95 0.35 4.10
C HIS A 67 9.45 1.78 3.88
N GLN A 68 8.73 2.33 4.86
CA GLN A 68 8.02 3.61 4.71
C GLN A 68 7.13 3.61 3.45
N THR A 69 6.15 2.72 3.41
CA THR A 69 5.16 2.65 2.31
C THR A 69 4.59 4.04 2.02
N VAL A 70 4.65 4.46 0.76
CA VAL A 70 4.13 5.75 0.31
C VAL A 70 2.76 5.57 -0.31
N ILE A 71 1.78 6.30 0.20
CA ILE A 71 0.45 6.44 -0.38
C ILE A 71 0.39 7.80 -1.09
N ALA A 72 0.09 7.81 -2.37
CA ALA A 72 0.00 9.05 -3.14
C ALA A 72 -1.22 9.07 -4.04
N CYS A 73 -1.84 10.23 -4.15
CA CYS A 73 -2.80 10.54 -5.19
C CYS A 73 -2.35 11.81 -5.94
N ARG A 74 -3.22 12.36 -6.78
CA ARG A 74 -2.87 13.54 -7.59
C ARG A 74 -2.50 14.76 -6.74
N THR A 75 -3.11 14.93 -5.57
CA THR A 75 -3.09 16.17 -4.76
C THR A 75 -2.40 16.03 -3.42
N GLN A 76 -2.20 14.83 -2.93
CA GLN A 76 -1.65 14.59 -1.59
C GLN A 76 -0.86 13.29 -1.52
N CYS A 77 0.00 13.18 -0.52
CA CYS A 77 0.74 11.97 -0.20
C CYS A 77 0.84 11.78 1.32
N TYR A 78 1.02 10.53 1.72
CA TYR A 78 1.28 10.10 3.09
C TYR A 78 2.39 9.06 3.09
N VAL A 79 3.31 9.15 4.03
CA VAL A 79 4.37 8.17 4.25
C VAL A 79 4.05 7.42 5.54
N ASN A 80 3.85 6.12 5.44
CA ASN A 80 3.48 5.28 6.57
C ASN A 80 4.71 4.91 7.41
N GLU A 81 4.59 5.04 8.73
CA GLU A 81 5.65 4.76 9.69
C GLU A 81 5.47 3.41 10.42
N THR A 82 4.30 2.76 10.31
CA THR A 82 4.05 1.46 10.93
C THR A 82 4.56 0.31 10.07
N GLY A 83 4.79 -0.82 10.71
CA GLY A 83 5.24 -2.05 10.06
C GLY A 83 6.74 -2.29 10.19
N ASN A 84 7.11 -3.54 10.04
CA ASN A 84 8.46 -4.03 10.25
C ASN A 84 8.84 -5.09 9.20
N PRO A 85 10.10 -5.56 9.16
CA PRO A 85 10.56 -6.53 8.15
C PRO A 85 9.81 -7.88 8.14
N ALA A 86 9.11 -8.27 9.21
CA ALA A 86 8.30 -9.49 9.22
C ALA A 86 7.19 -9.48 8.16
N LEU A 87 6.76 -8.30 7.70
CA LEU A 87 5.83 -8.14 6.56
C LEU A 87 6.39 -8.63 5.22
N ALA A 88 7.69 -8.93 5.12
CA ALA A 88 8.29 -9.51 3.92
C ALA A 88 7.98 -11.01 3.79
N THR A 89 6.73 -11.38 3.99
CA THR A 89 6.19 -12.74 3.87
C THR A 89 5.19 -12.85 2.72
N ALA A 90 5.09 -14.03 2.12
CA ALA A 90 4.14 -14.28 1.04
C ALA A 90 2.69 -14.06 1.50
N GLY A 91 1.89 -13.40 0.67
CA GLY A 91 0.48 -13.12 0.96
C GLY A 91 0.21 -11.90 1.82
N SER A 92 1.21 -11.25 2.44
CA SER A 92 0.98 -10.03 3.23
C SER A 92 0.39 -8.90 2.40
N GLY A 93 0.79 -8.78 1.13
CA GLY A 93 0.22 -7.81 0.18
C GLY A 93 -1.24 -8.09 -0.19
N ASP A 94 -1.66 -9.34 -0.19
CA ASP A 94 -3.06 -9.73 -0.44
C ASP A 94 -3.93 -9.37 0.76
N VAL A 95 -3.42 -9.58 1.98
CA VAL A 95 -4.08 -9.10 3.22
C VAL A 95 -4.27 -7.59 3.17
N LEU A 96 -3.21 -6.83 2.83
CA LEU A 96 -3.31 -5.37 2.67
C LEU A 96 -4.38 -4.97 1.67
N THR A 97 -4.42 -5.64 0.52
CA THR A 97 -5.41 -5.35 -0.52
C THR A 97 -6.84 -5.61 -0.01
N GLY A 98 -7.05 -6.69 0.75
CA GLY A 98 -8.32 -7.00 1.39
C GLY A 98 -8.75 -5.94 2.41
N VAL A 99 -7.83 -5.47 3.25
CA VAL A 99 -8.08 -4.40 4.23
C VAL A 99 -8.52 -3.11 3.53
N ILE A 100 -7.79 -2.68 2.51
CA ILE A 100 -8.12 -1.47 1.76
C ILE A 100 -9.50 -1.62 1.09
N ALA A 101 -9.78 -2.77 0.47
CA ALA A 101 -11.07 -3.04 -0.16
C ALA A 101 -12.22 -3.01 0.85
N ALA A 102 -12.02 -3.54 2.06
CA ALA A 102 -13.02 -3.51 3.12
C ALA A 102 -13.31 -2.08 3.60
N LEU A 103 -12.28 -1.24 3.73
CA LEU A 103 -12.43 0.17 4.12
C LEU A 103 -13.16 0.98 3.04
N LEU A 104 -12.85 0.74 1.76
CA LEU A 104 -13.60 1.31 0.63
C LEU A 104 -15.08 0.91 0.66
N ALA A 105 -15.37 -0.36 0.95
CA ALA A 105 -16.74 -0.86 1.05
C ALA A 105 -17.52 -0.24 2.22
N GLN A 106 -16.82 0.26 3.25
CA GLN A 106 -17.38 1.00 4.38
C GLN A 106 -17.58 2.49 4.08
N GLY A 107 -17.20 2.98 2.89
CA GLY A 107 -17.48 4.34 2.44
C GLY A 107 -16.33 5.33 2.57
N LEU A 108 -15.12 4.92 2.97
CA LEU A 108 -13.96 5.79 2.93
C LEU A 108 -13.60 6.13 1.47
N ASP A 109 -13.04 7.32 1.26
CA ASP A 109 -12.47 7.63 -0.05
C ASP A 109 -11.21 6.79 -0.36
N GLY A 110 -10.77 6.82 -1.61
CA GLY A 110 -9.67 5.95 -2.04
C GLY A 110 -8.34 6.23 -1.35
N PHE A 111 -8.05 7.49 -1.03
CA PHE A 111 -6.81 7.86 -0.35
C PHE A 111 -6.88 7.53 1.15
N GLU A 112 -7.99 7.86 1.80
CA GLU A 112 -8.23 7.55 3.23
C GLU A 112 -8.21 6.03 3.48
N ALA A 113 -8.90 5.26 2.64
CA ALA A 113 -8.92 3.79 2.72
C ALA A 113 -7.51 3.19 2.55
N ALA A 114 -6.71 3.73 1.63
CA ALA A 114 -5.35 3.28 1.40
C ALA A 114 -4.44 3.66 2.58
N ALA A 115 -4.50 4.89 3.08
CA ALA A 115 -3.67 5.37 4.18
C ALA A 115 -3.97 4.61 5.48
N LEU A 116 -5.26 4.52 5.85
CA LEU A 116 -5.68 3.79 7.04
C LEU A 116 -5.39 2.29 6.91
N GLY A 117 -5.64 1.70 5.74
CA GLY A 117 -5.37 0.28 5.50
C GLY A 117 -3.89 -0.07 5.65
N VAL A 118 -2.99 0.75 5.10
CA VAL A 118 -1.54 0.56 5.24
C VAL A 118 -1.11 0.73 6.70
N HIS A 119 -1.64 1.74 7.39
CA HIS A 119 -1.34 1.96 8.81
C HIS A 119 -1.75 0.77 9.69
N LEU A 120 -2.99 0.30 9.57
CA LEU A 120 -3.50 -0.83 10.35
C LEU A 120 -2.78 -2.14 10.03
N HIS A 121 -2.42 -2.36 8.77
CA HIS A 121 -1.66 -3.51 8.34
C HIS A 121 -0.24 -3.51 8.95
N GLY A 122 0.43 -2.35 8.96
CA GLY A 122 1.73 -2.20 9.62
C GLY A 122 1.63 -2.39 11.13
N LEU A 123 0.65 -1.75 11.78
CA LEU A 123 0.41 -1.88 13.21
C LEU A 123 0.11 -3.34 13.64
N ALA A 124 -0.59 -4.10 12.81
CA ALA A 124 -0.84 -5.53 13.07
C ALA A 124 0.47 -6.34 13.10
N ALA A 125 1.39 -6.06 12.19
CA ALA A 125 2.71 -6.69 12.18
C ALA A 125 3.58 -6.26 13.35
N ASP A 126 3.55 -4.98 13.75
CA ASP A 126 4.30 -4.47 14.89
C ASP A 126 3.87 -5.15 16.18
N ARG A 127 2.56 -5.34 16.36
CA ARG A 127 2.02 -6.07 17.51
C ARG A 127 2.37 -7.54 17.50
N TRP A 128 2.23 -8.18 16.34
CA TRP A 128 2.59 -9.58 16.24
C TRP A 128 4.06 -9.82 16.62
N VAL A 129 4.97 -8.95 16.15
CA VAL A 129 6.40 -9.01 16.49
C VAL A 129 6.64 -8.75 17.97
N SER A 130 5.89 -7.83 18.59
CA SER A 130 5.97 -7.59 20.04
C SER A 130 5.64 -8.85 20.87
N ASP A 131 4.67 -9.63 20.41
CA ASP A 131 4.20 -10.82 21.14
C ASP A 131 5.01 -12.10 20.80
N ASN A 132 5.55 -12.21 19.57
CA ASN A 132 6.10 -13.46 19.03
C ASN A 132 7.58 -13.36 18.60
N GLY A 133 8.15 -12.15 18.54
CA GLY A 133 9.48 -11.92 18.00
C GLY A 133 9.50 -11.64 16.48
N PRO A 134 10.69 -11.35 15.90
CA PRO A 134 10.81 -10.72 14.59
C PRO A 134 10.67 -11.67 13.39
N VAL A 135 10.47 -12.97 13.61
CA VAL A 135 10.44 -13.99 12.55
C VAL A 135 9.24 -14.92 12.69
N GLY A 136 8.75 -15.44 11.57
CA GLY A 136 7.70 -16.45 11.56
C GLY A 136 6.30 -15.92 11.26
N LEU A 137 6.10 -14.60 11.10
CA LEU A 137 4.82 -14.03 10.69
C LEU A 137 4.39 -14.58 9.33
N ILE A 138 3.18 -15.11 9.27
CA ILE A 138 2.53 -15.53 8.02
C ILE A 138 1.28 -14.68 7.76
N ALA A 139 0.79 -14.68 6.51
CA ALA A 139 -0.34 -13.86 6.10
C ALA A 139 -1.62 -14.09 6.94
N ARG A 140 -1.86 -15.33 7.38
CA ARG A 140 -3.00 -15.67 8.24
C ARG A 140 -2.89 -14.98 9.60
N ASP A 141 -1.73 -15.06 10.24
CA ASP A 141 -1.53 -14.44 11.56
C ASP A 141 -1.72 -12.92 11.49
N LEU A 142 -1.25 -12.33 10.39
CA LEU A 142 -1.43 -10.90 10.12
C LEU A 142 -2.93 -10.54 10.01
N ALA A 143 -3.71 -11.35 9.30
CA ALA A 143 -5.16 -11.15 9.20
C ALA A 143 -5.86 -11.31 10.56
N ASP A 144 -5.47 -12.30 11.36
CA ASP A 144 -6.02 -12.57 12.70
C ASP A 144 -5.66 -11.45 13.71
N MET A 145 -4.54 -10.72 13.48
CA MET A 145 -4.14 -9.57 14.31
C MET A 145 -4.90 -8.27 14.01
N LEU A 146 -5.50 -8.13 12.83
CA LEU A 146 -6.17 -6.89 12.42
C LEU A 146 -7.28 -6.44 13.39
N PRO A 147 -8.21 -7.30 13.86
CA PRO A 147 -9.26 -6.86 14.78
C PRO A 147 -8.70 -6.29 16.09
N ARG A 148 -7.62 -6.87 16.61
CA ARG A 148 -6.95 -6.38 17.83
C ARG A 148 -6.27 -5.03 17.59
N SER A 149 -5.68 -4.84 16.41
CA SER A 149 -5.02 -3.61 16.02
C SER A 149 -6.02 -2.48 15.82
N ILE A 150 -7.15 -2.75 15.17
CA ILE A 150 -8.25 -1.79 14.99
C ILE A 150 -8.82 -1.38 16.36
N ARG A 151 -9.12 -2.34 17.22
CA ARG A 151 -9.63 -2.04 18.58
C ARG A 151 -8.73 -1.08 19.34
N HIS A 152 -7.43 -1.35 19.35
CA HIS A 152 -6.48 -0.48 20.04
C HIS A 152 -6.38 0.92 19.43
N TYR A 153 -6.42 1.01 18.10
CA TYR A 153 -6.40 2.30 17.41
C TYR A 153 -7.60 3.16 17.83
N ILE A 154 -8.80 2.56 17.88
CA ILE A 154 -10.03 3.26 18.30
C ILE A 154 -9.98 3.66 19.77
N THR A 155 -9.39 2.86 20.65
CA THR A 155 -9.31 3.17 22.08
C THR A 155 -8.20 4.15 22.45
N ALA A 156 -7.30 4.46 21.52
CA ALA A 156 -6.21 5.44 21.70
C ALA A 156 -6.57 6.85 21.17
N LEU A 157 -7.73 6.98 20.50
CA LEU A 157 -8.33 8.25 20.06
C LEU A 157 -9.20 8.85 21.16
#